data_b97dc3c3b112c928cd6bd2df71bd0651
#
_entry.id   b97dc3c3b112c928cd6bd2df71bd0651
#
_cell.length_a   1.000
_cell.length_b   1.000
_cell.length_c   1.000
_cell.angle_alpha   90.00
_cell.angle_beta   90.00
_cell.angle_gamma   90.00
#
_symmetry.space_group_name_H-M   'P 1'
#
loop_
_entity.id
_entity.type
_entity.pdbx_description
1 polymer ?
#
loop_
_entity_poly.entity_id
_entity_poly.type
_entity_poly.pdbx_seq_one_letter_code
_entity_poly.pdbx_strand_id
1 'polypeptide(L)'
;MHPYINIAWFHSKEVGMQDFIENNINKYAEAIIKGSDKKDAFCLGQLTFFMALRRITKGEATRQDLGMADAINDTLQEAGIIDKDKTFVSLLK
;
A
#
# COMPACT_ATOMS: atom_id res chain seq x y z
N MET A 1 -13.82 -1.53 -16.78
CA MET A 1 -14.14 -1.46 -15.35
C MET A 1 -15.46 -2.14 -15.06
N HIS A 2 -15.50 -2.92 -14.04
CA HIS A 2 -16.69 -3.70 -13.70
C HIS A 2 -17.60 -2.90 -12.79
N PRO A 3 -18.88 -2.74 -13.14
CA PRO A 3 -19.80 -1.95 -12.33
C PRO A 3 -19.95 -2.45 -10.90
N TYR A 4 -19.99 -3.76 -10.71
CA TYR A 4 -20.13 -4.32 -9.37
C TYR A 4 -18.95 -4.02 -8.47
N ILE A 5 -17.78 -3.82 -9.06
CA ILE A 5 -16.59 -3.45 -8.31
C ILE A 5 -16.76 -2.07 -7.70
N ASN A 6 -17.39 -1.17 -8.42
CA ASN A 6 -17.61 0.18 -7.92
C ASN A 6 -18.46 0.19 -6.66
N ILE A 7 -19.52 -0.62 -6.66
CA ILE A 7 -20.40 -0.70 -5.50
C ILE A 7 -19.67 -1.31 -4.31
N ALA A 8 -18.99 -2.43 -4.54
CA ALA A 8 -18.24 -3.10 -3.48
C ALA A 8 -17.13 -2.21 -2.95
N TRP A 9 -16.46 -1.50 -3.85
CA TRP A 9 -15.36 -0.63 -3.49
C TRP A 9 -15.81 0.52 -2.59
N PHE A 10 -16.92 1.20 -2.96
CA PHE A 10 -17.47 2.26 -2.13
C PHE A 10 -17.89 1.77 -0.77
N HIS A 11 -18.54 0.62 -0.75
CA HIS A 11 -19.09 0.06 0.48
C HIS A 11 -18.01 -0.28 1.48
N SER A 12 -16.86 -0.74 1.00
CA SER A 12 -15.78 -1.21 1.85
C SER A 12 -14.60 -0.25 1.93
N LYS A 13 -14.70 0.91 1.31
CA LYS A 13 -13.55 1.79 1.13
C LYS A 13 -12.85 2.13 2.45
N GLU A 14 -13.62 2.45 3.50
CA GLU A 14 -13.05 2.86 4.77
C GLU A 14 -12.46 1.68 5.55
N VAL A 15 -13.10 0.53 5.47
CA VAL A 15 -12.68 -0.67 6.18
C VAL A 15 -11.74 -1.49 5.32
N GLY A 16 -11.98 -1.45 3.99
CA GLY A 16 -11.29 -2.30 3.03
C GLY A 16 -9.81 -2.04 2.90
N MET A 17 -9.34 -0.84 3.25
CA MET A 17 -7.91 -0.54 3.11
C MET A 17 -7.05 -1.44 4.00
N GLN A 18 -7.47 -1.66 5.24
CA GLN A 18 -6.74 -2.56 6.14
C GLN A 18 -6.78 -3.99 5.62
N ASP A 19 -7.95 -4.43 5.13
CA ASP A 19 -8.07 -5.76 4.55
C ASP A 19 -7.21 -5.90 3.30
N PHE A 20 -7.19 -4.88 2.46
CA PHE A 20 -6.35 -4.87 1.27
C PHE A 20 -4.88 -5.04 1.64
N ILE A 21 -4.41 -4.28 2.62
CA ILE A 21 -3.02 -4.35 3.08
C ILE A 21 -2.71 -5.76 3.62
N GLU A 22 -3.54 -6.27 4.52
CA GLU A 22 -3.31 -7.58 5.12
C GLU A 22 -3.36 -8.71 4.08
N ASN A 23 -4.31 -8.63 3.16
CA ASN A 23 -4.42 -9.65 2.11
C ASN A 23 -3.19 -9.66 1.22
N ASN A 24 -2.65 -8.49 0.90
CA ASN A 24 -1.45 -8.43 0.08
C ASN A 24 -0.22 -8.91 0.83
N ILE A 25 -0.09 -8.60 2.12
CA ILE A 25 1.00 -9.12 2.93
C ILE A 25 0.96 -10.64 2.93
N ASN A 26 -0.20 -11.22 3.20
CA ASN A 26 -0.35 -12.67 3.25
C ASN A 26 -0.08 -13.31 1.90
N LYS A 27 -0.58 -12.71 0.84
CA LYS A 27 -0.39 -13.21 -0.53
C LYS A 27 1.09 -13.30 -0.90
N TYR A 28 1.83 -12.23 -0.66
CA TYR A 28 3.23 -12.19 -1.08
C TYR A 28 4.13 -12.95 -0.13
N ALA A 29 3.84 -12.97 1.16
CA ALA A 29 4.58 -13.80 2.10
C ALA A 29 4.39 -15.29 1.77
N GLU A 30 3.16 -15.70 1.45
CA GLU A 30 2.88 -17.09 1.08
C GLU A 30 3.58 -17.47 -0.23
N ALA A 31 3.60 -16.55 -1.18
CA ALA A 31 4.30 -16.79 -2.45
C ALA A 31 5.80 -17.03 -2.23
N ILE A 32 6.42 -16.29 -1.29
CA ILE A 32 7.83 -16.49 -0.96
C ILE A 32 8.04 -17.85 -0.30
N ILE A 33 7.16 -18.24 0.62
CA ILE A 33 7.25 -19.53 1.30
C ILE A 33 7.16 -20.69 0.32
N LYS A 34 6.27 -20.59 -0.66
CA LYS A 34 6.11 -21.65 -1.68
C LYS A 34 7.25 -21.70 -2.66
N GLY A 35 7.99 -20.64 -2.77
CA GLY A 35 9.29 -20.59 -3.40
C GLY A 35 9.34 -20.76 -4.91
N SER A 36 9.80 -19.71 -5.57
CA SER A 36 10.30 -19.80 -6.93
C SER A 36 11.28 -18.64 -7.01
N ASP A 37 12.54 -18.94 -7.22
CA ASP A 37 13.62 -17.95 -7.22
C ASP A 37 13.32 -16.72 -8.08
N LYS A 38 12.61 -16.92 -9.20
CA LYS A 38 12.32 -15.83 -10.12
C LYS A 38 11.32 -14.82 -9.55
N LYS A 39 10.47 -15.25 -8.62
CA LYS A 39 9.41 -14.40 -8.08
C LYS A 39 9.75 -13.82 -6.72
N ASP A 40 10.79 -14.34 -6.08
CA ASP A 40 11.09 -13.94 -4.70
C ASP A 40 11.43 -12.47 -4.58
N ALA A 41 12.26 -11.95 -5.48
CA ALA A 41 12.63 -10.54 -5.44
C ALA A 41 11.41 -9.64 -5.69
N PHE A 42 10.56 -10.01 -6.63
CA PHE A 42 9.33 -9.27 -6.90
C PHE A 42 8.42 -9.28 -5.68
N CYS A 43 8.20 -10.46 -5.11
CA CYS A 43 7.33 -10.62 -3.95
C CYS A 43 7.89 -9.88 -2.75
N LEU A 44 9.20 -9.88 -2.57
CA LEU A 44 9.83 -9.17 -1.47
C LEU A 44 9.62 -7.66 -1.59
N GLY A 45 9.70 -7.13 -2.81
CA GLY A 45 9.41 -5.71 -3.04
C GLY A 45 7.98 -5.35 -2.67
N GLN A 46 7.03 -6.17 -3.08
CA GLN A 46 5.62 -5.99 -2.75
C GLN A 46 5.43 -6.06 -1.23
N LEU A 47 5.98 -7.09 -0.61
CA LEU A 47 5.84 -7.31 0.82
C LEU A 47 6.46 -6.16 1.62
N THR A 48 7.63 -5.69 1.21
CA THR A 48 8.31 -4.60 1.88
C THR A 48 7.44 -3.34 1.91
N PHE A 49 6.84 -3.00 0.79
CA PHE A 49 5.98 -1.83 0.71
C PHE A 49 4.73 -2.01 1.58
N PHE A 50 4.05 -3.15 1.47
CA PHE A 50 2.81 -3.35 2.22
C PHE A 50 3.05 -3.44 3.72
N MET A 51 4.17 -3.97 4.16
CA MET A 51 4.50 -3.98 5.58
C MET A 51 4.78 -2.57 6.10
N ALA A 52 5.47 -1.75 5.31
CA ALA A 52 5.68 -0.35 5.66
C ALA A 52 4.34 0.39 5.72
N LEU A 53 3.48 0.16 4.74
CA LEU A 53 2.17 0.79 4.70
C LEU A 53 1.33 0.40 5.91
N ARG A 54 1.39 -0.86 6.32
CA ARG A 54 0.69 -1.31 7.54
C ARG A 54 1.16 -0.53 8.76
N ARG A 55 2.48 -0.40 8.93
CA ARG A 55 3.01 0.36 10.07
C ARG A 55 2.57 1.81 10.02
N ILE A 56 2.62 2.42 8.84
CA ILE A 56 2.22 3.82 8.67
C ILE A 56 0.74 4.02 9.04
N THR A 57 -0.13 3.15 8.54
CA THR A 57 -1.56 3.32 8.77
C THR A 57 -1.96 2.99 10.21
N LYS A 58 -1.14 2.26 10.93
CA LYS A 58 -1.38 1.94 12.34
C LYS A 58 -0.66 2.89 13.30
N GLY A 59 0.02 3.89 12.79
CA GLY A 59 0.74 4.83 13.64
C GLY A 59 2.02 4.28 14.24
N GLU A 60 2.59 3.25 13.62
CA GLU A 60 3.79 2.56 14.10
C GLU A 60 4.97 2.71 13.13
N ALA A 61 4.94 3.74 12.31
CA ALA A 61 5.94 3.94 11.27
C ALA A 61 7.33 4.16 11.85
N THR A 62 8.31 3.53 11.21
CA THR A 62 9.71 3.80 11.49
C THR A 62 10.14 5.07 10.77
N ARG A 63 11.32 5.61 11.10
CA ARG A 63 11.86 6.75 10.37
C ARG A 63 12.08 6.43 8.90
N GLN A 64 12.50 5.22 8.59
CA GLN A 64 12.66 4.77 7.20
C GLN A 64 11.33 4.76 6.47
N ASP A 65 10.28 4.26 7.13
CA ASP A 65 8.93 4.27 6.56
C ASP A 65 8.49 5.70 6.24
N LEU A 66 8.73 6.62 7.16
CA LEU A 66 8.34 8.03 6.98
C LEU A 66 9.10 8.68 5.83
N GLY A 67 10.39 8.38 5.72
CA GLY A 67 11.20 8.89 4.61
C GLY A 67 10.69 8.39 3.27
N MET A 68 10.33 7.11 3.21
CA MET A 68 9.78 6.53 1.98
C MET A 68 8.43 7.16 1.63
N ALA A 69 7.56 7.30 2.62
CA ALA A 69 6.24 7.92 2.41
C ALA A 69 6.38 9.36 1.93
N ASP A 70 7.33 10.09 2.50
CA ASP A 70 7.60 11.46 2.11
C ASP A 70 8.07 11.57 0.66
N ALA A 71 8.96 10.67 0.26
CA ALA A 71 9.42 10.62 -1.13
C ALA A 71 8.29 10.29 -2.10
N ILE A 72 7.39 9.40 -1.70
CA ILE A 72 6.21 9.07 -2.52
C ILE A 72 5.32 10.30 -2.65
N ASN A 73 5.07 11.01 -1.56
CA ASN A 73 4.28 12.25 -1.59
C ASN A 73 4.88 13.25 -2.54
N ASP A 74 6.17 13.51 -2.40
CA ASP A 74 6.86 14.49 -3.23
C ASP A 74 6.75 14.13 -4.70
N THR A 75 6.89 12.85 -5.01
CA THR A 75 6.78 12.36 -6.38
C THR A 75 5.38 12.57 -6.95
N LEU A 76 4.36 12.20 -6.17
CA LEU A 76 2.98 12.34 -6.62
C LEU A 76 2.56 13.80 -6.75
N GLN A 77 3.03 14.66 -5.87
CA GLN A 77 2.78 16.09 -5.94
C GLN A 77 3.46 16.71 -7.15
N GLU A 78 4.71 16.35 -7.38
CA GLU A 78 5.47 16.86 -8.55
C GLU A 78 4.83 16.40 -9.85
N ALA A 79 4.30 15.18 -9.89
CA ALA A 79 3.61 14.64 -11.06
C ALA A 79 2.21 15.22 -11.26
N GLY A 80 1.72 16.01 -10.31
CA GLY A 80 0.39 16.57 -10.38
C GLY A 80 -0.74 15.58 -10.12
N ILE A 81 -0.41 14.41 -9.55
CA ILE A 81 -1.41 13.38 -9.27
C ILE A 81 -2.19 13.71 -8.00
N ILE A 82 -1.53 14.31 -7.02
CA ILE A 82 -2.20 14.79 -5.82
C ILE A 82 -1.86 16.26 -5.61
N ASP A 83 -2.74 16.98 -4.93
CA ASP A 83 -2.54 18.39 -4.63
C ASP A 83 -1.38 18.56 -3.64
N LYS A 84 -0.73 19.71 -3.71
CA LYS A 84 0.45 19.98 -2.87
C LYS A 84 0.13 20.03 -1.37
N ASP A 85 -1.12 20.26 -1.03
CA ASP A 85 -1.57 20.28 0.37
C ASP A 85 -2.10 18.92 0.85
N LYS A 86 -2.00 17.89 0.03
CA LYS A 86 -2.46 16.55 0.37
C LYS A 86 -1.27 15.60 0.49
N THR A 87 -1.47 14.53 1.27
CA THR A 87 -0.51 13.44 1.31
C THR A 87 -1.19 12.16 0.84
N PHE A 88 -0.40 11.27 0.26
CA PHE A 88 -0.98 10.02 -0.21
C PHE A 88 -1.57 9.21 0.95
N VAL A 89 -0.94 9.24 2.13
CA VAL A 89 -1.46 8.50 3.28
C VAL A 89 -2.81 9.08 3.73
N SER A 90 -2.94 10.41 3.74
CA SER A 90 -4.21 11.04 4.14
C SER A 90 -5.34 10.69 3.18
N LEU A 91 -5.01 10.43 1.92
CA LEU A 91 -6.01 10.06 0.91
C LEU A 91 -6.42 8.59 0.98
N LEU A 92 -5.70 7.78 1.74
CA LEU A 92 -6.04 6.37 1.95
C LEU A 92 -7.13 6.17 3.00
N LYS A 93 -7.40 7.18 3.78
CA LYS A 93 -8.37 7.10 4.89
C LYS A 93 -9.78 7.42 4.45
#